data_81899d7c920971ea4d3915d50336c171
#
_entry.id   81899d7c920971ea4d3915d50336c171
#
_cell.length_a   1.000
_cell.length_b   1.000
_cell.length_c   1.000
_cell.angle_alpha   90.00
_cell.angle_beta   90.00
_cell.angle_gamma   90.00
#
_symmetry.space_group_name_H-M   'P 1'
#
loop_
_entity.id
_entity.type
_entity.pdbx_description
1 polymer ?
#
loop_
_entity_poly.entity_id
_entity_poly.type
_entity_poly.pdbx_seq_one_letter_code
_entity_poly.pdbx_strand_id
1 'polypeptide(L)'
;LGLLYRRGQGVDQDYSEAAKWYRLAAEQGNAFAQNNLGLLYAGGQGVIQNHQEAARWYRLAAEQGYALAQNNLGVMYVRGKGVTQEFQEAVKWYRLAAGQENADAQYNLGLLYRRGQGVTQDYQETARLYRLAAMQGKVLAQNNLGLLYEDGQGVTQDYQEAAKWYRQAVEQGYAFAQNNLGLLYRRGKGVAQDYQEAARLYRLAAEQENANAQYNLGLLYRRGQGVDQDYLEAAKWYRLAAEQGNAFAQNNLGLLYAGGQGVIQNHQEAAKWYRMAVEQGNALAQYNLGLLSFNSKDVTQDHEEAARLYRLAAEQGLASAQYALGWMYANGQGVEQDHVRAHMWFNLAADKGNSNAQKWRVSISRGMTPAQIAQSQQMARECEERNYNNCD
;
A
#
# COMPACT_ATOMS: atom_id res chain seq x y z
N LEU A 1 -31.02 -17.91 27.11
CA LEU A 1 -31.26 -16.57 27.65
C LEU A 1 -30.06 -15.62 27.34
N GLY A 2 -28.80 -15.98 27.58
CA GLY A 2 -27.65 -15.10 27.33
C GLY A 2 -27.58 -14.55 25.91
N LEU A 3 -27.92 -15.35 24.88
CA LEU A 3 -27.99 -14.92 23.50
C LEU A 3 -29.11 -13.91 23.23
N LEU A 4 -30.28 -14.12 23.86
CA LEU A 4 -31.45 -13.23 23.72
C LEU A 4 -31.12 -11.83 24.27
N TYR A 5 -30.57 -11.75 25.49
CA TYR A 5 -30.14 -10.48 26.09
C TYR A 5 -29.04 -9.82 25.29
N ARG A 6 -28.07 -10.59 24.76
CA ARG A 6 -26.99 -10.03 23.93
C ARG A 6 -27.51 -9.40 22.63
N ARG A 7 -28.58 -9.96 22.03
CA ARG A 7 -29.17 -9.53 20.75
C ARG A 7 -30.37 -8.61 20.88
N GLY A 8 -30.95 -8.48 22.06
CA GLY A 8 -32.22 -7.79 22.25
C GLY A 8 -33.41 -8.50 21.54
N GLN A 9 -33.40 -9.82 21.52
CA GLN A 9 -34.42 -10.60 20.83
C GLN A 9 -35.48 -11.08 21.83
N GLY A 10 -36.66 -10.45 21.81
CA GLY A 10 -37.75 -10.71 22.73
C GLY A 10 -37.55 -10.14 24.15
N VAL A 11 -36.44 -9.48 24.38
CA VAL A 11 -36.07 -8.73 25.60
C VAL A 11 -35.22 -7.55 25.20
N ASP A 12 -35.11 -6.50 26.03
CA ASP A 12 -34.20 -5.39 25.81
C ASP A 12 -32.75 -5.90 25.81
N GLN A 13 -31.90 -5.29 24.96
CA GLN A 13 -30.49 -5.66 24.91
C GLN A 13 -29.80 -5.29 26.23
N ASP A 14 -29.27 -6.31 26.90
CA ASP A 14 -28.52 -6.14 28.14
C ASP A 14 -27.32 -7.09 28.19
N TYR A 15 -26.13 -6.50 28.03
CA TYR A 15 -24.88 -7.25 28.06
C TYR A 15 -24.48 -7.73 29.46
N SER A 16 -24.93 -7.03 30.53
CA SER A 16 -24.74 -7.49 31.91
C SER A 16 -25.54 -8.74 32.22
N GLU A 17 -26.81 -8.74 31.83
CA GLU A 17 -27.64 -9.94 31.96
C GLU A 17 -27.13 -11.06 31.05
N ALA A 18 -26.71 -10.75 29.81
CA ALA A 18 -26.11 -11.74 28.93
C ALA A 18 -24.86 -12.37 29.56
N ALA A 19 -23.99 -11.58 30.20
CA ALA A 19 -22.78 -12.07 30.89
C ALA A 19 -23.12 -13.01 32.07
N LYS A 20 -24.15 -12.70 32.86
CA LYS A 20 -24.59 -13.57 33.96
C LYS A 20 -25.04 -14.93 33.43
N TRP A 21 -25.90 -14.94 32.40
CA TRP A 21 -26.40 -16.18 31.82
C TRP A 21 -25.32 -17.00 31.11
N TYR A 22 -24.40 -16.34 30.40
CA TYR A 22 -23.26 -17.04 29.82
C TYR A 22 -22.33 -17.61 30.89
N ARG A 23 -22.10 -16.89 32.00
CA ARG A 23 -21.24 -17.38 33.09
C ARG A 23 -21.83 -18.64 33.72
N LEU A 24 -23.13 -18.64 34.04
CA LEU A 24 -23.81 -19.82 34.59
C LEU A 24 -23.65 -21.05 33.69
N ALA A 25 -23.78 -20.87 32.37
CA ALA A 25 -23.63 -21.98 31.44
C ALA A 25 -22.16 -22.35 31.19
N ALA A 26 -21.26 -21.37 31.19
CA ALA A 26 -19.83 -21.57 31.00
C ALA A 26 -19.17 -22.34 32.16
N GLU A 27 -19.61 -22.07 33.40
CA GLU A 27 -19.16 -22.78 34.61
C GLU A 27 -19.64 -24.24 34.60
N GLN A 28 -20.73 -24.54 33.90
CA GLN A 28 -21.21 -25.90 33.64
C GLN A 28 -20.52 -26.58 32.45
N GLY A 29 -19.49 -25.97 31.89
CA GLY A 29 -18.70 -26.55 30.81
C GLY A 29 -19.23 -26.26 29.39
N ASN A 30 -20.26 -25.45 29.20
CA ASN A 30 -20.79 -25.17 27.86
C ASN A 30 -19.83 -24.34 27.02
N ALA A 31 -19.20 -24.94 26.00
CA ALA A 31 -18.16 -24.31 25.16
C ALA A 31 -18.68 -23.07 24.39
N PHE A 32 -19.92 -23.08 23.93
CA PHE A 32 -20.53 -21.91 23.29
C PHE A 32 -20.66 -20.74 24.27
N ALA A 33 -21.09 -21.00 25.50
CA ALA A 33 -21.20 -19.97 26.53
C ALA A 33 -19.83 -19.45 26.97
N GLN A 34 -18.85 -20.34 27.12
CA GLN A 34 -17.45 -19.97 27.41
C GLN A 34 -16.87 -19.03 26.32
N ASN A 35 -17.04 -19.38 25.04
CA ASN A 35 -16.60 -18.49 23.96
C ASN A 35 -17.32 -17.13 24.00
N ASN A 36 -18.64 -17.09 24.21
CA ASN A 36 -19.37 -15.83 24.26
C ASN A 36 -19.02 -14.99 25.50
N LEU A 37 -18.79 -15.60 26.63
CA LEU A 37 -18.29 -14.90 27.82
C LEU A 37 -16.90 -14.33 27.58
N GLY A 38 -16.02 -15.08 26.90
CA GLY A 38 -14.72 -14.60 26.44
C GLY A 38 -14.85 -13.36 25.52
N LEU A 39 -15.82 -13.34 24.58
CA LEU A 39 -16.09 -12.17 23.73
C LEU A 39 -16.52 -10.94 24.56
N LEU A 40 -17.38 -11.12 25.57
CA LEU A 40 -17.80 -10.02 26.44
C LEU A 40 -16.63 -9.45 27.24
N TYR A 41 -15.76 -10.29 27.80
CA TYR A 41 -14.56 -9.84 28.49
C TYR A 41 -13.55 -9.17 27.55
N ALA A 42 -13.38 -9.68 26.33
CA ALA A 42 -12.50 -9.09 25.33
C ALA A 42 -12.95 -7.69 24.89
N GLY A 43 -14.26 -7.48 24.79
CA GLY A 43 -14.88 -6.21 24.37
C GLY A 43 -15.26 -5.26 25.50
N GLY A 44 -15.28 -5.71 26.77
CA GLY A 44 -15.78 -4.91 27.89
C GLY A 44 -17.28 -4.68 27.84
N GLN A 45 -18.04 -5.60 27.25
CA GLN A 45 -19.49 -5.48 27.09
C GLN A 45 -20.21 -6.15 28.28
N GLY A 46 -20.89 -5.36 29.11
CA GLY A 46 -21.59 -5.82 30.30
C GLY A 46 -20.69 -6.36 31.42
N VAL A 47 -19.39 -6.32 31.22
CA VAL A 47 -18.32 -6.66 32.19
C VAL A 47 -17.14 -5.72 32.01
N ILE A 48 -16.32 -5.53 33.02
CA ILE A 48 -15.05 -4.79 32.88
C ILE A 48 -14.15 -5.55 31.88
N GLN A 49 -13.61 -4.84 30.91
CA GLN A 49 -12.71 -5.44 29.91
C GLN A 49 -11.54 -6.14 30.60
N ASN A 50 -11.35 -7.41 30.28
CA ASN A 50 -10.26 -8.20 30.82
C ASN A 50 -9.82 -9.26 29.80
N HIS A 51 -8.69 -8.99 29.14
CA HIS A 51 -8.16 -9.89 28.13
C HIS A 51 -7.63 -11.21 28.69
N GLN A 52 -7.18 -11.24 29.96
CA GLN A 52 -6.72 -12.47 30.59
C GLN A 52 -7.91 -13.41 30.85
N GLU A 53 -9.01 -12.89 31.39
CA GLU A 53 -10.26 -13.66 31.55
C GLU A 53 -10.81 -14.10 30.17
N ALA A 54 -10.76 -13.23 29.16
CA ALA A 54 -11.18 -13.61 27.80
C ALA A 54 -10.36 -14.80 27.28
N ALA A 55 -9.02 -14.75 27.41
CA ALA A 55 -8.15 -15.84 26.98
C ALA A 55 -8.41 -17.14 27.77
N ARG A 56 -8.68 -17.04 29.07
CA ARG A 56 -9.04 -18.19 29.91
C ARG A 56 -10.32 -18.88 29.41
N TRP A 57 -11.37 -18.11 29.17
CA TRP A 57 -12.65 -18.65 28.70
C TRP A 57 -12.55 -19.20 27.27
N TYR A 58 -11.81 -18.53 26.38
CA TYR A 58 -11.54 -19.06 25.04
C TYR A 58 -10.78 -20.39 25.11
N ARG A 59 -9.78 -20.50 25.99
CA ARG A 59 -9.00 -21.74 26.16
C ARG A 59 -9.87 -22.90 26.58
N LEU A 60 -10.74 -22.71 27.58
CA LEU A 60 -11.67 -23.75 28.03
C LEU A 60 -12.60 -24.24 26.90
N ALA A 61 -13.10 -23.34 26.09
CA ALA A 61 -13.93 -23.69 24.93
C ALA A 61 -13.10 -24.33 23.79
N ALA A 62 -11.88 -23.84 23.57
CA ALA A 62 -10.98 -24.34 22.51
C ALA A 62 -10.49 -25.76 22.79
N GLU A 63 -10.21 -26.09 24.05
CA GLU A 63 -9.84 -27.43 24.50
C GLU A 63 -10.95 -28.44 24.33
N GLN A 64 -12.21 -27.98 24.35
CA GLN A 64 -13.38 -28.79 24.01
C GLN A 64 -13.61 -28.93 22.49
N GLY A 65 -12.72 -28.38 21.66
CA GLY A 65 -12.81 -28.46 20.21
C GLY A 65 -13.67 -27.36 19.56
N TYR A 66 -14.11 -26.35 20.29
CA TYR A 66 -14.95 -25.29 19.71
C TYR A 66 -14.16 -24.39 18.75
N ALA A 67 -14.38 -24.52 17.45
CA ALA A 67 -13.57 -23.89 16.39
C ALA A 67 -13.50 -22.36 16.49
N LEU A 68 -14.61 -21.68 16.84
CA LEU A 68 -14.60 -20.23 17.02
C LEU A 68 -13.71 -19.80 18.19
N ALA A 69 -13.71 -20.54 19.29
CA ALA A 69 -12.82 -20.27 20.43
C ALA A 69 -11.37 -20.56 20.11
N GLN A 70 -11.10 -21.62 19.35
CA GLN A 70 -9.73 -21.91 18.84
C GLN A 70 -9.22 -20.76 17.97
N ASN A 71 -10.03 -20.25 17.05
CA ASN A 71 -9.67 -19.07 16.26
C ASN A 71 -9.43 -17.84 17.14
N ASN A 72 -10.35 -17.56 18.09
CA ASN A 72 -10.24 -16.40 18.98
C ASN A 72 -9.00 -16.49 19.87
N LEU A 73 -8.68 -17.66 20.39
CA LEU A 73 -7.46 -17.89 21.18
C LEU A 73 -6.19 -17.70 20.33
N GLY A 74 -6.20 -18.18 19.07
CA GLY A 74 -5.14 -17.92 18.10
C GLY A 74 -4.91 -16.41 17.87
N VAL A 75 -6.00 -15.64 17.73
CA VAL A 75 -5.93 -14.17 17.63
C VAL A 75 -5.31 -13.53 18.88
N MET A 76 -5.65 -14.03 20.08
CA MET A 76 -5.06 -13.55 21.34
C MET A 76 -3.55 -13.77 21.36
N TYR A 77 -3.08 -14.95 20.95
CA TYR A 77 -1.64 -15.25 20.86
C TYR A 77 -0.91 -14.42 19.81
N VAL A 78 -1.53 -14.15 18.64
CA VAL A 78 -0.94 -13.26 17.60
C VAL A 78 -0.78 -11.84 18.13
N ARG A 79 -1.73 -11.36 18.92
CA ARG A 79 -1.76 -9.97 19.40
C ARG A 79 -1.08 -9.74 20.75
N GLY A 80 -0.76 -10.81 21.49
CA GLY A 80 -0.25 -10.72 22.86
C GLY A 80 -1.27 -10.10 23.84
N LYS A 81 -2.58 -10.30 23.58
CA LYS A 81 -3.63 -9.74 24.44
C LYS A 81 -4.13 -10.80 25.43
N GLY A 82 -3.91 -10.57 26.72
CA GLY A 82 -4.29 -11.50 27.81
C GLY A 82 -3.44 -12.77 27.88
N VAL A 83 -2.53 -12.96 26.94
CA VAL A 83 -1.49 -13.99 26.89
C VAL A 83 -0.21 -13.39 26.33
N THR A 84 0.94 -13.98 26.58
CA THR A 84 2.20 -13.61 25.92
C THR A 84 2.06 -13.86 24.42
N GLN A 85 2.57 -12.93 23.59
CA GLN A 85 2.56 -13.11 22.15
C GLN A 85 3.40 -14.34 21.76
N GLU A 86 2.75 -15.29 21.07
CA GLU A 86 3.40 -16.53 20.66
C GLU A 86 2.78 -17.06 19.36
N PHE A 87 3.48 -16.89 18.27
CA PHE A 87 2.96 -17.26 16.94
C PHE A 87 2.85 -18.78 16.76
N GLN A 88 3.67 -19.57 17.41
CA GLN A 88 3.62 -21.04 17.33
C GLN A 88 2.34 -21.58 17.98
N GLU A 89 1.96 -21.06 19.14
CA GLU A 89 0.69 -21.40 19.77
C GLU A 89 -0.50 -20.91 18.91
N ALA A 90 -0.41 -19.71 18.32
CA ALA A 90 -1.45 -19.24 17.38
C ALA A 90 -1.63 -20.20 16.21
N VAL A 91 -0.55 -20.68 15.58
CA VAL A 91 -0.58 -21.66 14.48
C VAL A 91 -1.27 -22.94 14.91
N LYS A 92 -0.95 -23.46 16.09
CA LYS A 92 -1.57 -24.68 16.64
C LYS A 92 -3.11 -24.52 16.73
N TRP A 93 -3.57 -23.44 17.33
CA TRP A 93 -5.00 -23.20 17.48
C TRP A 93 -5.71 -22.91 16.16
N TYR A 94 -5.08 -22.15 15.27
CA TYR A 94 -5.63 -21.92 13.94
C TYR A 94 -5.70 -23.21 13.10
N ARG A 95 -4.72 -24.13 13.20
CA ARG A 95 -4.77 -25.42 12.51
C ARG A 95 -5.96 -26.25 12.96
N LEU A 96 -6.23 -26.30 14.26
CA LEU A 96 -7.37 -27.01 14.82
C LEU A 96 -8.70 -26.44 14.32
N ALA A 97 -8.83 -25.11 14.33
CA ALA A 97 -10.04 -24.45 13.82
C ALA A 97 -10.18 -24.55 12.29
N ALA A 98 -9.08 -24.42 11.55
CA ALA A 98 -9.05 -24.53 10.08
C ALA A 98 -9.41 -25.94 9.60
N GLY A 99 -8.99 -26.96 10.34
CA GLY A 99 -9.39 -28.36 10.12
C GLY A 99 -10.87 -28.62 10.33
N GLN A 100 -11.56 -27.75 11.06
CA GLN A 100 -13.01 -27.73 11.22
C GLN A 100 -13.70 -26.74 10.26
N GLU A 101 -13.05 -26.42 9.15
CA GLU A 101 -13.55 -25.54 8.08
C GLU A 101 -13.87 -24.10 8.55
N ASN A 102 -13.28 -23.64 9.66
CA ASN A 102 -13.48 -22.25 10.09
C ASN A 102 -12.74 -21.29 9.13
N ALA A 103 -13.51 -20.51 8.36
CA ALA A 103 -12.97 -19.62 7.32
C ALA A 103 -12.04 -18.53 7.88
N ASP A 104 -12.33 -18.01 9.08
CA ASP A 104 -11.48 -17.02 9.73
C ASP A 104 -10.13 -17.61 10.12
N ALA A 105 -10.13 -18.84 10.66
CA ALA A 105 -8.92 -19.54 11.02
C ALA A 105 -8.09 -19.93 9.79
N GLN A 106 -8.73 -20.39 8.71
CA GLN A 106 -8.05 -20.66 7.44
C GLN A 106 -7.35 -19.39 6.90
N TYR A 107 -8.06 -18.26 6.87
CA TYR A 107 -7.49 -17.00 6.47
C TYR A 107 -6.33 -16.56 7.40
N ASN A 108 -6.52 -16.60 8.71
CA ASN A 108 -5.53 -16.20 9.69
C ASN A 108 -4.28 -17.08 9.65
N LEU A 109 -4.44 -18.39 9.49
CA LEU A 109 -3.33 -19.34 9.32
C LEU A 109 -2.57 -19.04 8.01
N GLY A 110 -3.29 -18.77 6.93
CA GLY A 110 -2.70 -18.35 5.66
C GLY A 110 -1.87 -17.07 5.79
N LEU A 111 -2.29 -16.10 6.60
CA LEU A 111 -1.49 -14.90 6.90
C LEU A 111 -0.19 -15.23 7.62
N LEU A 112 -0.20 -16.20 8.56
CA LEU A 112 1.00 -16.62 9.27
C LEU A 112 1.98 -17.34 8.33
N TYR A 113 1.51 -18.21 7.46
CA TYR A 113 2.34 -18.85 6.43
C TYR A 113 2.92 -17.83 5.46
N ARG A 114 2.11 -16.85 5.00
CA ARG A 114 2.58 -15.77 4.12
C ARG A 114 3.73 -14.96 4.73
N ARG A 115 3.72 -14.76 6.05
CA ARG A 115 4.71 -13.94 6.77
C ARG A 115 5.87 -14.73 7.38
N GLY A 116 5.79 -16.06 7.41
CA GLY A 116 6.75 -16.90 8.14
C GLY A 116 6.70 -16.71 9.66
N GLN A 117 5.51 -16.41 10.21
CA GLN A 117 5.35 -16.15 11.65
C GLN A 117 4.87 -17.40 12.38
N GLY A 118 5.70 -17.97 13.23
CA GLY A 118 5.46 -19.22 13.96
C GLY A 118 5.52 -20.48 13.09
N VAL A 119 5.74 -20.32 11.78
CA VAL A 119 5.95 -21.35 10.76
C VAL A 119 6.93 -20.85 9.72
N THR A 120 7.55 -21.74 8.97
CA THR A 120 8.32 -21.36 7.77
C THR A 120 7.38 -20.73 6.74
N GLN A 121 7.84 -19.66 6.09
CA GLN A 121 7.06 -19.01 5.03
C GLN A 121 6.77 -20.00 3.90
N ASP A 122 5.48 -20.08 3.53
CA ASP A 122 5.00 -20.96 2.48
C ASP A 122 3.82 -20.32 1.72
N TYR A 123 4.08 -19.86 0.51
CA TYR A 123 3.05 -19.25 -0.34
C TYR A 123 2.11 -20.29 -0.97
N GLN A 124 2.51 -21.56 -1.13
CA GLN A 124 1.63 -22.59 -1.65
C GLN A 124 0.57 -22.94 -0.60
N GLU A 125 0.99 -23.13 0.64
CA GLU A 125 0.06 -23.36 1.75
C GLU A 125 -0.81 -22.11 2.01
N THR A 126 -0.25 -20.90 1.88
CA THR A 126 -1.02 -19.65 1.92
C THR A 126 -2.15 -19.64 0.89
N ALA A 127 -1.84 -19.95 -0.38
CA ALA A 127 -2.82 -19.98 -1.45
C ALA A 127 -3.90 -21.04 -1.22
N ARG A 128 -3.51 -22.21 -0.73
CA ARG A 128 -4.45 -23.29 -0.37
C ARG A 128 -5.44 -22.84 0.71
N LEU A 129 -4.92 -22.24 1.78
CA LEU A 129 -5.74 -21.78 2.92
C LEU A 129 -6.65 -20.60 2.53
N TYR A 130 -6.12 -19.63 1.77
CA TYR A 130 -6.95 -18.54 1.27
C TYR A 130 -8.05 -19.04 0.34
N ARG A 131 -7.77 -20.04 -0.52
CA ARG A 131 -8.79 -20.63 -1.39
C ARG A 131 -9.93 -21.26 -0.58
N LEU A 132 -9.61 -22.02 0.47
CA LEU A 132 -10.63 -22.60 1.35
C LEU A 132 -11.50 -21.52 2.01
N ALA A 133 -10.89 -20.47 2.55
CA ALA A 133 -11.63 -19.37 3.15
C ALA A 133 -12.42 -18.55 2.11
N ALA A 134 -11.85 -18.33 0.91
CA ALA A 134 -12.47 -17.58 -0.18
C ALA A 134 -13.72 -18.29 -0.74
N MET A 135 -13.68 -19.62 -0.85
CA MET A 135 -14.82 -20.43 -1.26
C MET A 135 -15.98 -20.37 -0.25
N GLN A 136 -15.69 -20.09 1.01
CA GLN A 136 -16.69 -19.84 2.05
C GLN A 136 -17.15 -18.37 2.11
N GLY A 137 -16.78 -17.56 1.11
CA GLY A 137 -17.19 -16.16 1.02
C GLY A 137 -16.36 -15.18 1.85
N LYS A 138 -15.21 -15.59 2.42
CA LYS A 138 -14.34 -14.67 3.17
C LYS A 138 -13.72 -13.64 2.24
N VAL A 139 -14.25 -12.41 2.26
CA VAL A 139 -13.89 -11.33 1.32
C VAL A 139 -12.40 -10.98 1.32
N LEU A 140 -11.77 -10.97 2.50
CA LEU A 140 -10.32 -10.72 2.62
C LEU A 140 -9.50 -11.82 1.95
N ALA A 141 -9.95 -13.08 2.07
CA ALA A 141 -9.30 -14.21 1.43
C ALA A 141 -9.46 -14.17 -0.10
N GLN A 142 -10.65 -13.80 -0.60
CA GLN A 142 -10.89 -13.61 -2.03
C GLN A 142 -9.95 -12.56 -2.63
N ASN A 143 -9.87 -11.38 -2.01
CA ASN A 143 -8.95 -10.34 -2.48
C ASN A 143 -7.49 -10.79 -2.42
N ASN A 144 -7.07 -11.39 -1.31
CA ASN A 144 -5.67 -11.80 -1.13
C ASN A 144 -5.29 -12.98 -2.03
N LEU A 145 -6.21 -13.88 -2.33
CA LEU A 145 -5.99 -14.94 -3.33
C LEU A 145 -5.85 -14.35 -4.73
N GLY A 146 -6.66 -13.32 -5.07
CA GLY A 146 -6.50 -12.56 -6.30
C GLY A 146 -5.10 -11.95 -6.43
N LEU A 147 -4.56 -11.37 -5.36
CA LEU A 147 -3.19 -10.85 -5.32
C LEU A 147 -2.14 -11.96 -5.54
N LEU A 148 -2.31 -13.13 -4.91
CA LEU A 148 -1.38 -14.24 -5.13
C LEU A 148 -1.35 -14.69 -6.60
N TYR A 149 -2.51 -14.73 -7.26
CA TYR A 149 -2.57 -15.04 -8.69
C TYR A 149 -2.00 -13.91 -9.57
N GLU A 150 -2.20 -12.64 -9.19
CA GLU A 150 -1.61 -11.50 -9.91
C GLU A 150 -0.08 -11.52 -9.84
N ASP A 151 0.49 -11.86 -8.69
CA ASP A 151 1.93 -11.86 -8.44
C ASP A 151 2.63 -13.19 -8.77
N GLY A 152 1.87 -14.30 -8.95
CA GLY A 152 2.42 -15.64 -9.10
C GLY A 152 3.05 -16.21 -7.83
N GLN A 153 2.56 -15.79 -6.66
CA GLN A 153 3.10 -16.24 -5.36
C GLN A 153 2.38 -17.50 -4.87
N GLY A 154 3.10 -18.63 -4.82
CA GLY A 154 2.56 -19.92 -4.39
C GLY A 154 1.57 -20.55 -5.38
N VAL A 155 1.29 -19.88 -6.47
CA VAL A 155 0.48 -20.31 -7.62
C VAL A 155 1.12 -19.80 -8.89
N THR A 156 0.82 -20.42 -10.04
CA THR A 156 1.20 -19.86 -11.34
C THR A 156 0.49 -18.52 -11.55
N GLN A 157 1.21 -17.51 -12.03
CA GLN A 157 0.62 -16.20 -12.31
C GLN A 157 -0.54 -16.35 -13.31
N ASP A 158 -1.70 -15.86 -12.94
CA ASP A 158 -2.92 -15.90 -13.75
C ASP A 158 -3.83 -14.71 -13.44
N TYR A 159 -3.81 -13.73 -14.33
CA TYR A 159 -4.63 -12.52 -14.19
C TYR A 159 -6.14 -12.79 -14.40
N GLN A 160 -6.53 -13.88 -15.10
CA GLN A 160 -7.94 -14.23 -15.26
C GLN A 160 -8.50 -14.79 -13.96
N GLU A 161 -7.75 -15.69 -13.32
CA GLU A 161 -8.11 -16.17 -11.98
C GLU A 161 -8.08 -15.02 -10.94
N ALA A 162 -7.09 -14.12 -11.00
CA ALA A 162 -7.07 -12.93 -10.15
C ALA A 162 -8.34 -12.10 -10.32
N ALA A 163 -8.73 -11.79 -11.57
CA ALA A 163 -9.95 -11.04 -11.85
C ALA A 163 -11.22 -11.73 -11.32
N LYS A 164 -11.29 -13.06 -11.42
CA LYS A 164 -12.42 -13.84 -10.91
C LYS A 164 -12.57 -13.72 -9.39
N TRP A 165 -11.47 -13.84 -8.65
CA TRP A 165 -11.48 -13.70 -7.20
C TRP A 165 -11.76 -12.26 -6.76
N TYR A 166 -11.20 -11.27 -7.46
CA TYR A 166 -11.54 -9.86 -7.20
C TYR A 166 -13.03 -9.57 -7.45
N ARG A 167 -13.66 -10.14 -8.51
CA ARG A 167 -15.11 -9.95 -8.76
C ARG A 167 -15.95 -10.44 -7.60
N GLN A 168 -15.64 -11.61 -7.04
CA GLN A 168 -16.37 -12.11 -5.86
C GLN A 168 -16.24 -11.17 -4.65
N ALA A 169 -15.08 -10.58 -4.43
CA ALA A 169 -14.89 -9.61 -3.37
C ALA A 169 -15.57 -8.26 -3.69
N VAL A 170 -15.63 -7.86 -4.95
CA VAL A 170 -16.37 -6.67 -5.43
C VAL A 170 -17.86 -6.81 -5.22
N GLU A 171 -18.44 -7.99 -5.45
CA GLU A 171 -19.85 -8.28 -5.19
C GLU A 171 -20.22 -8.10 -3.72
N GLN A 172 -19.25 -8.25 -2.82
CA GLN A 172 -19.39 -7.97 -1.38
C GLN A 172 -19.05 -6.50 -1.02
N GLY A 173 -18.83 -5.63 -1.99
CA GLY A 173 -18.54 -4.22 -1.79
C GLY A 173 -17.12 -3.89 -1.34
N TYR A 174 -16.14 -4.81 -1.41
CA TYR A 174 -14.82 -4.60 -0.85
C TYR A 174 -13.95 -3.63 -1.67
N ALA A 175 -13.68 -2.45 -1.12
CA ALA A 175 -13.00 -1.35 -1.81
C ALA A 175 -11.62 -1.69 -2.38
N PHE A 176 -10.81 -2.48 -1.68
CA PHE A 176 -9.50 -2.89 -2.19
C PHE A 176 -9.62 -3.79 -3.43
N ALA A 177 -10.60 -4.71 -3.45
CA ALA A 177 -10.84 -5.54 -4.62
C ALA A 177 -11.40 -4.73 -5.80
N GLN A 178 -12.25 -3.72 -5.53
CA GLN A 178 -12.73 -2.78 -6.56
C GLN A 178 -11.55 -2.03 -7.19
N ASN A 179 -10.62 -1.52 -6.38
CA ASN A 179 -9.41 -0.88 -6.90
C ASN A 179 -8.55 -1.86 -7.72
N ASN A 180 -8.31 -3.07 -7.21
CA ASN A 180 -7.45 -4.06 -7.88
C ASN A 180 -8.06 -4.54 -9.20
N LEU A 181 -9.36 -4.82 -9.22
CA LEU A 181 -10.06 -5.17 -10.47
C LEU A 181 -10.05 -4.01 -11.47
N GLY A 182 -10.24 -2.78 -10.99
CA GLY A 182 -10.10 -1.57 -11.80
C GLY A 182 -8.71 -1.43 -12.43
N LEU A 183 -7.65 -1.81 -11.72
CA LEU A 183 -6.28 -1.85 -12.26
C LEU A 183 -6.14 -2.89 -13.38
N LEU A 184 -6.76 -4.07 -13.24
CA LEU A 184 -6.75 -5.09 -14.28
C LEU A 184 -7.47 -4.61 -15.54
N TYR A 185 -8.65 -4.00 -15.41
CA TYR A 185 -9.36 -3.41 -16.55
C TYR A 185 -8.59 -2.26 -17.20
N ARG A 186 -7.99 -1.37 -16.42
CA ARG A 186 -7.16 -0.28 -16.96
C ARG A 186 -5.97 -0.79 -17.77
N ARG A 187 -5.38 -1.92 -17.37
CA ARG A 187 -4.17 -2.49 -17.99
C ARG A 187 -4.48 -3.53 -19.09
N GLY A 188 -5.70 -4.02 -19.18
CA GLY A 188 -6.06 -5.15 -20.04
C GLY A 188 -5.38 -6.47 -19.63
N LYS A 189 -5.20 -6.68 -18.31
CA LYS A 189 -4.57 -7.91 -17.80
C LYS A 189 -5.63 -8.88 -17.29
N GLY A 190 -5.71 -10.07 -17.88
CA GLY A 190 -6.71 -11.09 -17.54
C GLY A 190 -8.15 -10.74 -17.92
N VAL A 191 -8.38 -9.53 -18.38
CA VAL A 191 -9.64 -8.98 -18.89
C VAL A 191 -9.34 -8.09 -20.08
N ALA A 192 -10.32 -7.87 -20.98
CA ALA A 192 -10.19 -6.85 -22.03
C ALA A 192 -10.00 -5.47 -21.38
N GLN A 193 -9.13 -4.65 -21.96
CA GLN A 193 -8.94 -3.29 -21.46
C GLN A 193 -10.23 -2.50 -21.56
N ASP A 194 -10.66 -1.92 -20.45
CA ASP A 194 -11.87 -1.11 -20.36
C ASP A 194 -11.68 -0.01 -19.31
N TYR A 195 -11.48 1.22 -19.81
CA TYR A 195 -11.29 2.39 -18.94
C TYR A 195 -12.60 2.85 -18.29
N GLN A 196 -13.77 2.58 -18.91
CA GLN A 196 -15.07 2.96 -18.33
C GLN A 196 -15.37 2.08 -17.14
N GLU A 197 -15.16 0.77 -17.26
CA GLU A 197 -15.34 -0.16 -16.14
C GLU A 197 -14.28 0.11 -15.04
N ALA A 198 -13.04 0.43 -15.41
CA ALA A 198 -12.02 0.84 -14.44
C ALA A 198 -12.45 2.11 -13.67
N ALA A 199 -12.99 3.12 -14.37
CA ALA A 199 -13.48 4.35 -13.73
C ALA A 199 -14.65 4.07 -12.78
N ARG A 200 -15.59 3.21 -13.18
CA ARG A 200 -16.72 2.77 -12.33
C ARG A 200 -16.23 2.11 -11.04
N LEU A 201 -15.31 1.16 -11.16
CA LEU A 201 -14.76 0.42 -10.02
C LEU A 201 -13.94 1.32 -9.10
N TYR A 202 -13.11 2.21 -9.66
CA TYR A 202 -12.37 3.18 -8.85
C TYR A 202 -13.30 4.14 -8.13
N ARG A 203 -14.40 4.58 -8.74
CA ARG A 203 -15.38 5.46 -8.08
C ARG A 203 -16.00 4.78 -6.87
N LEU A 204 -16.46 3.52 -7.02
CA LEU A 204 -17.00 2.75 -5.90
C LEU A 204 -16.01 2.59 -4.74
N ALA A 205 -14.73 2.37 -5.04
CA ALA A 205 -13.70 2.26 -4.02
C ALA A 205 -13.32 3.63 -3.42
N ALA A 206 -13.30 4.69 -4.24
CA ALA A 206 -12.95 6.05 -3.84
C ALA A 206 -14.00 6.67 -2.90
N GLU A 207 -15.28 6.36 -3.12
CA GLU A 207 -16.41 6.73 -2.25
C GLU A 207 -16.32 6.04 -0.88
N GLN A 208 -15.64 4.89 -0.79
CA GLN A 208 -15.28 4.21 0.45
C GLN A 208 -13.91 4.64 1.00
N GLU A 209 -13.45 5.82 0.64
CA GLU A 209 -12.22 6.44 1.11
C GLU A 209 -10.92 5.67 0.78
N ASN A 210 -10.94 4.78 -0.23
CA ASN A 210 -9.73 4.11 -0.67
C ASN A 210 -8.80 5.10 -1.41
N ALA A 211 -7.70 5.52 -0.76
CA ALA A 211 -6.78 6.51 -1.29
C ALA A 211 -6.15 6.14 -2.65
N ASN A 212 -5.88 4.85 -2.88
CA ASN A 212 -5.33 4.39 -4.15
C ASN A 212 -6.37 4.50 -5.28
N ALA A 213 -7.62 4.19 -5.00
CA ALA A 213 -8.71 4.34 -5.96
C ALA A 213 -8.99 5.81 -6.26
N GLN A 214 -8.97 6.69 -5.25
CA GLN A 214 -9.08 8.15 -5.43
C GLN A 214 -7.96 8.67 -6.35
N TYR A 215 -6.71 8.28 -6.10
CA TYR A 215 -5.60 8.61 -6.98
C TYR A 215 -5.81 8.09 -8.40
N ASN A 216 -6.19 6.82 -8.57
CA ASN A 216 -6.41 6.21 -9.89
C ASN A 216 -7.57 6.87 -10.65
N LEU A 217 -8.65 7.23 -9.96
CA LEU A 217 -9.79 7.94 -10.55
C LEU A 217 -9.38 9.35 -10.98
N GLY A 218 -8.64 10.09 -10.15
CA GLY A 218 -8.05 11.38 -10.51
C GLY A 218 -7.15 11.29 -11.74
N LEU A 219 -6.40 10.19 -11.89
CA LEU A 219 -5.56 9.94 -13.06
C LEU A 219 -6.39 9.75 -14.34
N LEU A 220 -7.53 9.04 -14.25
CA LEU A 220 -8.45 8.85 -15.38
C LEU A 220 -9.08 10.18 -15.81
N TYR A 221 -9.57 10.99 -14.87
CA TYR A 221 -10.09 12.32 -15.17
C TYR A 221 -9.04 13.25 -15.79
N ARG A 222 -7.82 13.24 -15.27
CA ARG A 222 -6.72 14.04 -15.85
C ARG A 222 -6.42 13.67 -17.29
N ARG A 223 -6.59 12.39 -17.67
CA ARG A 223 -6.23 11.86 -19.00
C ARG A 223 -7.41 11.75 -19.96
N GLY A 224 -8.64 11.90 -19.51
CA GLY A 224 -9.83 11.62 -20.30
C GLY A 224 -9.95 10.14 -20.69
N GLN A 225 -9.59 9.23 -19.78
CA GLN A 225 -9.62 7.79 -20.04
C GLN A 225 -10.85 7.14 -19.37
N GLY A 226 -11.81 6.68 -20.15
CA GLY A 226 -13.08 6.10 -19.67
C GLY A 226 -14.04 7.11 -19.05
N VAL A 227 -13.63 8.35 -18.94
CA VAL A 227 -14.39 9.53 -18.52
C VAL A 227 -13.93 10.72 -19.35
N ASP A 228 -14.73 11.76 -19.47
CA ASP A 228 -14.32 13.02 -20.08
C ASP A 228 -13.16 13.65 -19.28
N GLN A 229 -12.22 14.28 -19.99
CA GLN A 229 -11.12 14.95 -19.32
C GLN A 229 -11.63 16.11 -18.46
N ASP A 230 -11.33 16.05 -17.17
CA ASP A 230 -11.73 17.08 -16.22
C ASP A 230 -10.64 17.25 -15.13
N TYR A 231 -9.91 18.37 -15.23
CA TYR A 231 -8.85 18.69 -14.27
C TYR A 231 -9.38 19.13 -12.90
N LEU A 232 -10.62 19.67 -12.83
CA LEU A 232 -11.24 20.03 -11.56
C LEU A 232 -11.62 18.77 -10.77
N GLU A 233 -12.26 17.80 -11.43
CA GLU A 233 -12.53 16.49 -10.81
C GLU A 233 -11.22 15.76 -10.48
N ALA A 234 -10.21 15.82 -11.35
CA ALA A 234 -8.90 15.24 -11.05
C ALA A 234 -8.28 15.86 -9.79
N ALA A 235 -8.31 17.18 -9.66
CA ALA A 235 -7.79 17.89 -8.49
C ALA A 235 -8.54 17.49 -7.19
N LYS A 236 -9.85 17.35 -7.26
CA LYS A 236 -10.70 16.91 -6.13
C LYS A 236 -10.29 15.51 -5.65
N TRP A 237 -10.20 14.54 -6.55
CA TRP A 237 -9.85 13.17 -6.20
C TRP A 237 -8.39 13.04 -5.75
N TYR A 238 -7.46 13.77 -6.39
CA TYR A 238 -6.07 13.81 -5.91
C TYR A 238 -5.97 14.43 -4.52
N ARG A 239 -6.75 15.47 -4.19
CA ARG A 239 -6.74 16.09 -2.86
C ARG A 239 -7.16 15.10 -1.79
N LEU A 240 -8.27 14.38 -1.99
CA LEU A 240 -8.73 13.36 -1.06
C LEU A 240 -7.67 12.27 -0.81
N ALA A 241 -7.03 11.79 -1.86
CA ALA A 241 -5.94 10.82 -1.74
C ALA A 241 -4.69 11.41 -1.07
N ALA A 242 -4.34 12.66 -1.40
CA ALA A 242 -3.17 13.37 -0.86
C ALA A 242 -3.29 13.65 0.63
N GLU A 243 -4.47 14.03 1.10
CA GLU A 243 -4.81 14.24 2.51
C GLU A 243 -4.70 12.94 3.32
N GLN A 244 -4.94 11.80 2.69
CA GLN A 244 -4.70 10.46 3.26
C GLN A 244 -3.24 10.00 3.17
N GLY A 245 -2.33 10.84 2.68
CA GLY A 245 -0.91 10.55 2.60
C GLY A 245 -0.44 9.85 1.32
N ASN A 246 -1.26 9.75 0.26
CA ASN A 246 -0.81 9.16 -0.99
C ASN A 246 0.21 10.08 -1.70
N ALA A 247 1.49 9.69 -1.71
CA ALA A 247 2.59 10.50 -2.25
C ALA A 247 2.47 10.79 -3.76
N PHE A 248 1.89 9.86 -4.53
CA PHE A 248 1.66 10.09 -5.97
C PHE A 248 0.55 11.12 -6.21
N ALA A 249 -0.49 11.09 -5.37
CA ALA A 249 -1.56 12.08 -5.40
C ALA A 249 -1.05 13.46 -4.98
N GLN A 250 -0.23 13.54 -3.93
CA GLN A 250 0.42 14.79 -3.49
C GLN A 250 1.25 15.38 -4.62
N ASN A 251 2.10 14.60 -5.28
CA ASN A 251 2.86 15.06 -6.44
C ASN A 251 1.95 15.56 -7.57
N ASN A 252 0.90 14.80 -7.91
CA ASN A 252 0.02 15.17 -9.02
C ASN A 252 -0.85 16.40 -8.70
N LEU A 253 -1.27 16.56 -7.46
CA LEU A 253 -1.96 17.78 -7.02
C LEU A 253 -1.03 18.99 -7.08
N GLY A 254 0.23 18.83 -6.66
CA GLY A 254 1.27 19.84 -6.82
C GLY A 254 1.46 20.26 -8.29
N LEU A 255 1.46 19.29 -9.22
CA LEU A 255 1.54 19.58 -10.66
C LEU A 255 0.32 20.39 -11.16
N LEU A 256 -0.89 20.08 -10.69
CA LEU A 256 -2.09 20.83 -11.06
C LEU A 256 -2.02 22.27 -10.55
N TYR A 257 -1.56 22.50 -9.31
CA TYR A 257 -1.34 23.85 -8.79
C TYR A 257 -0.22 24.60 -9.51
N ALA A 258 0.88 23.92 -9.84
CA ALA A 258 1.98 24.55 -10.57
C ALA A 258 1.56 24.97 -11.98
N GLY A 259 0.70 24.20 -12.64
CA GLY A 259 0.22 24.47 -14.00
C GLY A 259 -1.09 25.25 -14.09
N GLY A 260 -1.80 25.48 -13.00
CA GLY A 260 -3.14 26.11 -13.01
C GLY A 260 -4.20 25.25 -13.70
N GLN A 261 -4.07 23.92 -13.65
CA GLN A 261 -5.00 22.99 -14.31
C GLN A 261 -6.08 22.55 -13.33
N GLY A 262 -7.35 22.94 -13.56
CA GLY A 262 -8.50 22.63 -12.71
C GLY A 262 -8.48 23.33 -11.32
N VAL A 263 -7.43 24.09 -11.06
CA VAL A 263 -7.24 24.91 -9.86
C VAL A 263 -6.58 26.24 -10.24
N ILE A 264 -6.72 27.29 -9.43
CA ILE A 264 -5.97 28.52 -9.64
C ILE A 264 -4.48 28.23 -9.44
N GLN A 265 -3.65 28.67 -10.40
CA GLN A 265 -2.20 28.49 -10.32
C GLN A 265 -1.65 29.07 -9.00
N ASN A 266 -0.89 28.25 -8.30
CA ASN A 266 -0.30 28.65 -7.02
C ASN A 266 0.96 27.82 -6.75
N HIS A 267 2.13 28.42 -6.93
CA HIS A 267 3.41 27.75 -6.75
C HIS A 267 3.72 27.47 -5.27
N GLN A 268 3.17 28.23 -4.34
CA GLN A 268 3.35 27.97 -2.90
C GLN A 268 2.55 26.73 -2.47
N GLU A 269 1.31 26.60 -2.92
CA GLU A 269 0.53 25.38 -2.70
C GLU A 269 1.18 24.17 -3.41
N ALA A 270 1.69 24.34 -4.64
CA ALA A 270 2.42 23.29 -5.32
C ALA A 270 3.63 22.83 -4.51
N ALA A 271 4.44 23.77 -4.00
CA ALA A 271 5.59 23.46 -3.16
C ALA A 271 5.21 22.72 -1.88
N LYS A 272 4.10 23.09 -1.24
CA LYS A 272 3.58 22.42 -0.05
C LYS A 272 3.28 20.94 -0.34
N TRP A 273 2.53 20.65 -1.39
CA TRP A 273 2.17 19.29 -1.76
C TRP A 273 3.39 18.47 -2.22
N TYR A 274 4.32 19.08 -2.95
CA TYR A 274 5.58 18.41 -3.31
C TYR A 274 6.41 18.07 -2.06
N ARG A 275 6.54 18.97 -1.07
CA ARG A 275 7.28 18.69 0.17
C ARG A 275 6.72 17.47 0.90
N MET A 276 5.39 17.36 1.04
CA MET A 276 4.77 16.19 1.66
C MET A 276 5.11 14.89 0.92
N ALA A 277 5.16 14.91 -0.42
CA ALA A 277 5.56 13.75 -1.21
C ALA A 277 7.08 13.48 -1.13
N VAL A 278 7.91 14.52 -1.02
CA VAL A 278 9.37 14.42 -0.82
C VAL A 278 9.70 13.75 0.50
N GLU A 279 9.00 14.08 1.58
CA GLU A 279 9.15 13.44 2.89
C GLU A 279 8.92 11.93 2.84
N GLN A 280 8.12 11.47 1.88
CA GLN A 280 7.87 10.05 1.61
C GLN A 280 8.82 9.45 0.56
N GLY A 281 9.84 10.19 0.13
CA GLY A 281 10.84 9.74 -0.83
C GLY A 281 10.39 9.72 -2.30
N ASN A 282 9.29 10.39 -2.67
CA ASN A 282 8.80 10.37 -4.05
C ASN A 282 9.75 11.11 -5.00
N ALA A 283 10.43 10.36 -5.90
CA ALA A 283 11.43 10.92 -6.82
C ALA A 283 10.87 11.98 -7.79
N LEU A 284 9.63 11.82 -8.25
CA LEU A 284 8.99 12.82 -9.11
C LEU A 284 8.73 14.14 -8.37
N ALA A 285 8.32 14.05 -7.11
CA ALA A 285 8.09 15.23 -6.28
C ALA A 285 9.43 15.95 -5.95
N GLN A 286 10.48 15.19 -5.66
CA GLN A 286 11.83 15.75 -5.48
C GLN A 286 12.28 16.53 -6.73
N TYR A 287 12.11 15.94 -7.91
CA TYR A 287 12.43 16.62 -9.17
C TYR A 287 11.56 17.86 -9.39
N ASN A 288 10.24 17.77 -9.19
CA ASN A 288 9.31 18.88 -9.42
C ASN A 288 9.51 20.03 -8.41
N LEU A 289 9.79 19.72 -7.14
CA LEU A 289 10.15 20.73 -6.15
C LEU A 289 11.49 21.36 -6.50
N GLY A 290 12.47 20.58 -6.94
CA GLY A 290 13.75 21.07 -7.45
C GLY A 290 13.58 22.04 -8.63
N LEU A 291 12.72 21.72 -9.59
CA LEU A 291 12.36 22.62 -10.70
C LEU A 291 11.75 23.94 -10.19
N LEU A 292 10.88 23.83 -9.20
CA LEU A 292 10.22 25.00 -8.62
C LEU A 292 11.22 25.89 -7.87
N SER A 293 12.11 25.32 -7.06
CA SER A 293 13.18 26.02 -6.36
C SER A 293 14.21 26.64 -7.32
N PHE A 294 14.44 25.99 -8.47
CA PHE A 294 15.37 26.48 -9.48
C PHE A 294 14.81 27.65 -10.29
N ASN A 295 13.54 27.60 -10.73
CA ASN A 295 12.97 28.51 -11.74
C ASN A 295 12.01 29.56 -11.19
N SER A 296 11.43 29.36 -10.00
CA SER A 296 10.27 30.15 -9.57
C SER A 296 10.66 31.55 -9.08
N LYS A 297 9.85 32.52 -9.52
CA LYS A 297 9.87 33.88 -8.98
C LYS A 297 8.98 34.04 -7.74
N ASP A 298 8.02 33.12 -7.54
CA ASP A 298 7.00 33.19 -6.49
C ASP A 298 7.37 32.35 -5.25
N VAL A 299 8.42 31.52 -5.37
CA VAL A 299 9.05 30.79 -4.26
C VAL A 299 10.50 31.25 -4.21
N THR A 300 11.09 31.29 -3.03
CA THR A 300 12.51 31.66 -2.88
C THR A 300 13.37 30.80 -3.82
N GLN A 301 14.05 31.46 -4.77
CA GLN A 301 14.98 30.77 -5.65
C GLN A 301 16.16 30.27 -4.83
N ASP A 302 16.39 28.98 -4.85
CA ASP A 302 17.43 28.31 -4.09
C ASP A 302 18.04 27.18 -4.93
N HIS A 303 19.19 27.49 -5.52
CA HIS A 303 19.89 26.54 -6.39
C HIS A 303 20.56 25.41 -5.60
N GLU A 304 20.96 25.64 -4.34
CA GLU A 304 21.54 24.60 -3.49
C GLU A 304 20.48 23.56 -3.12
N GLU A 305 19.30 24.02 -2.72
CA GLU A 305 18.17 23.13 -2.44
C GLU A 305 17.70 22.41 -3.72
N ALA A 306 17.70 23.09 -4.88
CA ALA A 306 17.39 22.44 -6.16
C ALA A 306 18.38 21.33 -6.48
N ALA A 307 19.70 21.58 -6.31
CA ALA A 307 20.72 20.55 -6.51
C ALA A 307 20.56 19.35 -5.57
N ARG A 308 20.28 19.63 -4.28
CA ARG A 308 20.01 18.59 -3.29
C ARG A 308 18.81 17.73 -3.67
N LEU A 309 17.71 18.33 -4.09
CA LEU A 309 16.50 17.65 -4.51
C LEU A 309 16.70 16.83 -5.80
N TYR A 310 17.40 17.40 -6.77
CA TYR A 310 17.75 16.67 -8.00
C TYR A 310 18.63 15.47 -7.70
N ARG A 311 19.61 15.60 -6.78
CA ARG A 311 20.47 14.49 -6.35
C ARG A 311 19.64 13.35 -5.77
N LEU A 312 18.75 13.63 -4.83
CA LEU A 312 17.85 12.63 -4.25
C LEU A 312 17.02 11.89 -5.31
N ALA A 313 16.50 12.61 -6.31
CA ALA A 313 15.75 12.00 -7.40
C ALA A 313 16.65 11.26 -8.41
N ALA A 314 17.85 11.75 -8.67
CA ALA A 314 18.84 11.14 -9.56
C ALA A 314 19.36 9.80 -8.99
N GLU A 315 19.58 9.74 -7.68
CA GLU A 315 19.97 8.53 -6.95
C GLU A 315 18.83 7.47 -6.92
N GLN A 316 17.60 7.86 -7.17
CA GLN A 316 16.49 6.93 -7.44
C GLN A 316 16.38 6.56 -8.93
N GLY A 317 17.34 6.98 -9.73
CA GLY A 317 17.42 6.63 -11.15
C GLY A 317 16.50 7.44 -12.05
N LEU A 318 15.97 8.59 -11.62
CA LEU A 318 15.13 9.45 -12.46
C LEU A 318 15.97 10.18 -13.50
N ALA A 319 15.87 9.79 -14.76
CA ALA A 319 16.68 10.34 -15.85
C ALA A 319 16.58 11.88 -16.00
N SER A 320 15.39 12.45 -15.77
CA SER A 320 15.20 13.91 -15.81
C SER A 320 15.98 14.62 -14.69
N ALA A 321 16.05 14.02 -13.51
CA ALA A 321 16.81 14.58 -12.39
C ALA A 321 18.31 14.40 -12.59
N GLN A 322 18.75 13.26 -13.13
CA GLN A 322 20.14 13.03 -13.52
C GLN A 322 20.61 14.09 -14.55
N TYR A 323 19.78 14.35 -15.56
CA TYR A 323 20.06 15.42 -16.52
C TYR A 323 20.13 16.79 -15.85
N ALA A 324 19.17 17.14 -15.00
CA ALA A 324 19.14 18.43 -14.32
C ALA A 324 20.37 18.62 -13.42
N LEU A 325 20.75 17.60 -12.64
CA LEU A 325 21.94 17.63 -11.78
C LEU A 325 23.21 17.75 -12.60
N GLY A 326 23.34 17.01 -13.71
CA GLY A 326 24.44 17.14 -14.64
C GLY A 326 24.57 18.56 -15.22
N TRP A 327 23.45 19.19 -15.52
CA TRP A 327 23.39 20.57 -15.98
C TRP A 327 23.84 21.56 -14.88
N MET A 328 23.48 21.34 -13.64
CA MET A 328 23.91 22.17 -12.51
C MET A 328 25.44 22.07 -12.29
N TYR A 329 26.00 20.88 -12.34
CA TYR A 329 27.46 20.69 -12.29
C TYR A 329 28.17 21.33 -13.48
N ALA A 330 27.63 21.26 -14.70
CA ALA A 330 28.21 21.86 -15.88
C ALA A 330 28.30 23.40 -15.77
N ASN A 331 27.37 24.05 -15.08
CA ASN A 331 27.25 25.49 -14.99
C ASN A 331 27.65 26.08 -13.62
N GLY A 332 27.96 25.24 -12.62
CA GLY A 332 28.30 25.71 -11.28
C GLY A 332 27.11 26.38 -10.56
N GLN A 333 25.88 25.84 -10.74
CA GLN A 333 24.71 26.42 -10.11
C GLN A 333 24.25 25.56 -8.93
N GLY A 334 24.32 26.12 -7.72
CA GLY A 334 23.99 25.43 -6.48
C GLY A 334 24.97 24.29 -6.10
N VAL A 335 25.96 24.06 -6.93
CA VAL A 335 27.09 23.15 -6.73
C VAL A 335 28.36 23.77 -7.35
N GLU A 336 29.53 23.35 -6.90
CA GLU A 336 30.78 23.71 -7.56
C GLU A 336 30.82 23.16 -8.99
N GLN A 337 31.32 23.94 -9.95
CA GLN A 337 31.40 23.48 -11.34
C GLN A 337 32.34 22.29 -11.47
N ASP A 338 31.83 21.20 -12.04
CA ASP A 338 32.59 19.96 -12.26
C ASP A 338 32.13 19.26 -13.54
N HIS A 339 32.97 19.36 -14.57
CA HIS A 339 32.67 18.77 -15.88
C HIS A 339 32.74 17.23 -15.85
N VAL A 340 33.51 16.62 -14.95
CA VAL A 340 33.61 15.16 -14.82
C VAL A 340 32.32 14.61 -14.26
N ARG A 341 31.81 15.20 -13.14
CA ARG A 341 30.52 14.85 -12.58
C ARG A 341 29.36 15.18 -13.53
N ALA A 342 29.42 16.32 -14.21
CA ALA A 342 28.41 16.66 -15.21
C ALA A 342 28.33 15.62 -16.32
N HIS A 343 29.45 15.18 -16.85
CA HIS A 343 29.52 14.17 -17.89
C HIS A 343 29.04 12.79 -17.37
N MET A 344 29.39 12.43 -16.14
CA MET A 344 28.88 11.21 -15.46
C MET A 344 27.37 11.20 -15.41
N TRP A 345 26.75 12.27 -14.88
CA TRP A 345 25.28 12.35 -14.76
C TRP A 345 24.57 12.39 -16.12
N PHE A 346 25.18 13.03 -17.13
CA PHE A 346 24.67 12.99 -18.50
C PHE A 346 24.78 11.58 -19.11
N ASN A 347 25.83 10.81 -18.82
CA ASN A 347 25.92 9.41 -19.23
C ASN A 347 24.74 8.61 -18.69
N LEU A 348 24.52 8.62 -17.36
CA LEU A 348 23.45 7.89 -16.71
C LEU A 348 22.06 8.27 -17.25
N ALA A 349 21.82 9.56 -17.48
CA ALA A 349 20.56 10.03 -18.04
C ALA A 349 20.39 9.62 -19.52
N ALA A 350 21.47 9.67 -20.30
CA ALA A 350 21.46 9.31 -21.72
C ALA A 350 21.20 7.82 -21.94
N ASP A 351 21.79 6.97 -21.10
CA ASP A 351 21.61 5.51 -21.17
C ASP A 351 20.16 5.10 -20.84
N LYS A 352 19.43 5.96 -20.10
CA LYS A 352 17.98 5.87 -19.87
C LYS A 352 17.13 6.56 -20.95
N GLY A 353 17.73 6.97 -22.05
CA GLY A 353 17.04 7.53 -23.21
C GLY A 353 16.75 9.03 -23.13
N ASN A 354 17.36 9.79 -22.20
CA ASN A 354 17.20 11.23 -22.17
C ASN A 354 17.96 11.88 -23.32
N SER A 355 17.24 12.37 -24.34
CA SER A 355 17.81 12.95 -25.57
C SER A 355 18.59 14.25 -25.34
N ASN A 356 18.21 15.05 -24.33
CA ASN A 356 18.94 16.24 -23.97
C ASN A 356 20.27 15.89 -23.30
N ALA A 357 20.28 14.89 -22.43
CA ALA A 357 21.50 14.39 -21.82
C ALA A 357 22.50 13.86 -22.88
N GLN A 358 22.01 13.15 -23.91
CA GLN A 358 22.87 12.72 -25.02
C GLN A 358 23.58 13.88 -25.73
N LYS A 359 22.85 14.96 -26.00
CA LYS A 359 23.42 16.17 -26.63
C LYS A 359 24.43 16.85 -25.72
N TRP A 360 24.11 17.03 -24.46
CA TRP A 360 24.97 17.69 -23.48
C TRP A 360 26.21 16.85 -23.16
N ARG A 361 26.10 15.53 -23.09
CA ARG A 361 27.24 14.63 -22.96
C ARG A 361 28.29 14.87 -24.04
N VAL A 362 27.85 14.90 -25.32
CA VAL A 362 28.72 15.19 -26.46
C VAL A 362 29.27 16.62 -26.42
N SER A 363 28.49 17.58 -26.01
CA SER A 363 28.90 18.98 -25.93
C SER A 363 30.02 19.19 -24.90
N ILE A 364 29.84 18.68 -23.69
CA ILE A 364 30.77 18.86 -22.59
C ILE A 364 32.07 18.08 -22.79
N SER A 365 32.03 16.90 -23.44
CA SER A 365 33.20 16.09 -23.72
C SER A 365 34.22 16.78 -24.63
N ARG A 366 33.82 17.76 -25.45
CA ARG A 366 34.70 18.52 -26.30
C ARG A 366 35.71 19.37 -25.52
N GLY A 367 35.39 19.75 -24.29
CA GLY A 367 36.26 20.50 -23.37
C GLY A 367 37.01 19.63 -22.37
N MET A 368 36.83 18.30 -22.42
CA MET A 368 37.43 17.37 -21.47
C MET A 368 38.62 16.63 -22.07
N THR A 369 39.57 16.27 -21.22
CA THR A 369 40.67 15.37 -21.62
C THR A 369 40.20 13.93 -21.71
N PRO A 370 40.88 13.04 -22.48
CA PRO A 370 40.56 11.63 -22.52
C PRO A 370 40.54 10.95 -21.13
N ALA A 371 41.42 11.38 -20.23
CA ALA A 371 41.48 10.89 -18.85
C ALA A 371 40.22 11.27 -18.04
N GLN A 372 39.75 12.50 -18.17
CA GLN A 372 38.50 12.96 -17.52
C GLN A 372 37.29 12.25 -18.06
N ILE A 373 37.22 11.97 -19.36
CA ILE A 373 36.12 11.19 -19.97
C ILE A 373 36.13 9.75 -19.43
N ALA A 374 37.32 9.11 -19.39
CA ALA A 374 37.44 7.77 -18.83
C ALA A 374 37.04 7.71 -17.34
N GLN A 375 37.46 8.70 -16.55
CA GLN A 375 37.07 8.83 -15.14
C GLN A 375 35.57 8.94 -14.98
N SER A 376 34.92 9.83 -15.72
CA SER A 376 33.45 10.01 -15.61
C SER A 376 32.66 8.78 -16.03
N GLN A 377 33.16 8.04 -17.03
CA GLN A 377 32.54 6.77 -17.44
C GLN A 377 32.73 5.68 -16.39
N GLN A 378 33.86 5.64 -15.70
CA GLN A 378 34.09 4.75 -14.58
C GLN A 378 33.13 5.08 -13.42
N MET A 379 33.04 6.36 -13.05
CA MET A 379 32.10 6.82 -12.00
C MET A 379 30.65 6.45 -12.34
N ALA A 380 30.22 6.58 -13.61
CA ALA A 380 28.90 6.20 -14.04
C ALA A 380 28.64 4.69 -13.82
N ARG A 381 29.57 3.81 -14.22
CA ARG A 381 29.46 2.37 -13.99
C ARG A 381 29.39 2.02 -12.49
N GLU A 382 30.29 2.61 -11.70
CA GLU A 382 30.28 2.38 -10.24
C GLU A 382 28.99 2.87 -9.58
N CYS A 383 28.42 3.96 -10.07
CA CYS A 383 27.13 4.47 -9.61
C CYS A 383 25.98 3.48 -9.94
N GLU A 384 25.97 2.91 -11.15
CA GLU A 384 24.98 1.89 -11.54
C GLU A 384 25.10 0.61 -10.71
N GLU A 385 26.34 0.13 -10.49
CA GLU A 385 26.61 -1.05 -9.63
C GLU A 385 26.11 -0.86 -8.19
N ARG A 386 26.13 0.37 -7.69
CA ARG A 386 25.57 0.75 -6.38
C ARG A 386 24.06 1.07 -6.41
N ASN A 387 23.37 0.77 -7.52
CA ASN A 387 21.97 1.15 -7.71
C ASN A 387 21.72 2.65 -7.48
N TYR A 388 22.60 3.48 -8.02
CA TYR A 388 22.61 4.95 -7.94
C TYR A 388 22.79 5.55 -6.54
N ASN A 389 23.17 4.78 -5.53
CA ASN A 389 23.42 5.28 -4.18
C ASN A 389 24.85 5.86 -4.06
N ASN A 390 24.96 7.06 -3.48
CA ASN A 390 26.25 7.75 -3.22
C ASN A 390 27.13 7.83 -4.48
N CYS A 391 26.61 8.45 -5.53
CA CYS A 391 27.27 8.55 -6.83
C CYS A 391 28.20 9.76 -6.96
N ASP A 392 28.15 10.71 -6.04
CA ASP A 392 28.95 11.94 -6.03
C ASP A 392 30.28 11.81 -5.27
#